data_029be2b816b9065c06a6e901743672c3
#
_entry.id   029be2b816b9065c06a6e901743672c3
#
_cell.length_a   1.000
_cell.length_b   1.000
_cell.length_c   1.000
_cell.angle_alpha   90.00
_cell.angle_beta   90.00
_cell.angle_gamma   90.00
#
_symmetry.space_group_name_H-M   'P 1'
#
loop_
_entity.id
_entity.type
_entity.pdbx_description
1 polymer ?
#
loop_
_entity_poly.entity_id
_entity_poly.type
_entity_poly.pdbx_seq_one_letter_code
_entity_poly.pdbx_strand_id
1 'polypeptide(L)'
;IPPCSVKTLYFCLMMNDKDRALKIAELLLQVKAVKLQPEEPFTWASGWKSPIYCDNRITLSHPSVRTHIRQSIVELIGEKFGKPDLIVGVATGAIAIGALVAQEMGLPFVYIRSAAKGHGRKNLIEGYFEKGQQAVVIEDLISTGGSSLKAVESLRESGIEVKGLAAIFTYGFSESQERFNKAECAYSTLTDYATLLEKALDSRYIKKDSLHMLREWSSCLLYTSDAADECLSV
;
A
#
# COMPACT_ATOMS: atom_id res chain seq x y z
N ILE A 1 -26.88 29.66 -23.86
CA ILE A 1 -25.95 29.10 -22.84
C ILE A 1 -25.31 27.89 -23.53
N PRO A 2 -24.01 27.92 -23.86
CA PRO A 2 -23.35 26.77 -24.47
C PRO A 2 -23.25 25.62 -23.44
N PRO A 3 -23.40 24.35 -23.83
CA PRO A 3 -23.28 23.21 -22.94
C PRO A 3 -21.86 23.11 -22.45
N CYS A 4 -21.69 23.14 -21.13
CA CYS A 4 -20.40 22.90 -20.47
C CYS A 4 -19.91 21.51 -20.85
N SER A 5 -18.78 21.45 -21.56
CA SER A 5 -18.20 20.21 -22.05
C SER A 5 -17.83 19.32 -20.87
N VAL A 6 -18.30 18.07 -20.88
CA VAL A 6 -17.96 17.02 -19.90
C VAL A 6 -16.45 16.88 -19.67
N LYS A 7 -15.63 17.20 -20.69
CA LYS A 7 -14.16 17.24 -20.60
C LYS A 7 -13.64 18.32 -19.64
N THR A 8 -14.35 19.44 -19.49
CA THR A 8 -13.93 20.53 -18.57
C THR A 8 -14.22 20.19 -17.10
N LEU A 9 -15.25 19.37 -16.83
CA LEU A 9 -15.53 18.88 -15.47
C LEU A 9 -14.49 17.83 -15.01
N TYR A 10 -14.01 16.98 -15.91
CA TYR A 10 -12.97 15.98 -15.61
C TYR A 10 -11.61 16.62 -15.26
N PHE A 11 -11.27 17.75 -15.89
CA PHE A 11 -9.99 18.41 -15.64
C PHE A 11 -9.94 19.18 -14.30
N CYS A 12 -11.09 19.46 -13.70
CA CYS A 12 -11.17 20.19 -12.41
C CYS A 12 -11.11 19.26 -11.17
N LEU A 13 -11.03 17.94 -11.34
CA LEU A 13 -11.11 16.95 -10.26
C LEU A 13 -9.88 16.04 -10.13
N MET A 14 -8.83 16.21 -10.92
CA MET A 14 -7.58 15.50 -10.69
C MET A 14 -6.84 16.16 -9.53
N MET A 15 -6.94 15.56 -8.35
CA MET A 15 -6.05 15.88 -7.23
C MET A 15 -4.62 15.62 -7.69
N ASN A 16 -3.69 16.56 -7.42
CA ASN A 16 -2.29 16.28 -7.68
C ASN A 16 -1.80 15.17 -6.73
N ASP A 17 -0.69 14.52 -7.04
CA ASP A 17 -0.14 13.40 -6.26
C ASP A 17 0.05 13.77 -4.78
N LYS A 18 0.45 15.02 -4.49
CA LYS A 18 0.65 15.49 -3.11
C LYS A 18 -0.68 15.66 -2.35
N ASP A 19 -1.69 16.24 -2.98
CA ASP A 19 -3.00 16.43 -2.35
C ASP A 19 -3.69 15.10 -2.07
N ARG A 20 -3.57 14.14 -2.99
CA ARG A 20 -4.04 12.75 -2.80
C ARG A 20 -3.33 12.11 -1.61
N ALA A 21 -2.01 12.22 -1.53
CA ALA A 21 -1.22 11.63 -0.45
C ALA A 21 -1.57 12.23 0.91
N LEU A 22 -1.72 13.55 1.00
CA LEU A 22 -2.15 14.25 2.23
C LEU A 22 -3.56 13.83 2.64
N LYS A 23 -4.48 13.68 1.67
CA LYS A 23 -5.86 13.26 1.96
C LYS A 23 -5.92 11.82 2.47
N ILE A 24 -5.17 10.92 1.87
CA ILE A 24 -5.07 9.52 2.35
C ILE A 24 -4.46 9.50 3.75
N ALA A 25 -3.37 10.21 4.01
CA ALA A 25 -2.76 10.32 5.34
C ALA A 25 -3.76 10.80 6.40
N GLU A 26 -4.55 11.84 6.08
CA GLU A 26 -5.62 12.34 6.95
C GLU A 26 -6.64 11.24 7.29
N LEU A 27 -7.13 10.53 6.28
CA LEU A 27 -8.13 9.48 6.45
C LEU A 27 -7.60 8.33 7.30
N LEU A 28 -6.34 7.90 7.09
CA LEU A 28 -5.71 6.84 7.88
C LEU A 28 -5.58 7.21 9.36
N LEU A 29 -5.19 8.46 9.66
CA LEU A 29 -5.15 8.98 11.03
C LEU A 29 -6.55 9.08 11.65
N GLN A 30 -7.52 9.60 10.90
CA GLN A 30 -8.90 9.82 11.36
C GLN A 30 -9.57 8.50 11.80
N VAL A 31 -9.42 7.43 11.02
CA VAL A 31 -10.01 6.11 11.34
C VAL A 31 -9.11 5.27 12.24
N LYS A 32 -7.95 5.81 12.65
CA LYS A 32 -6.96 5.14 13.48
C LYS A 32 -6.37 3.85 12.86
N ALA A 33 -6.38 3.78 11.52
CA ALA A 33 -5.65 2.77 10.78
C ALA A 33 -4.14 2.94 10.99
N VAL A 34 -3.69 4.20 11.12
CA VAL A 34 -2.35 4.53 11.58
C VAL A 34 -2.45 5.29 12.90
N LYS A 35 -1.63 4.90 13.87
CA LYS A 35 -1.51 5.54 15.19
C LYS A 35 -0.07 5.94 15.44
N LEU A 36 0.14 7.14 15.96
CA LEU A 36 1.45 7.65 16.35
C LEU A 36 1.45 7.87 17.87
N GLN A 37 2.37 7.20 18.58
CA GLN A 37 2.55 7.28 20.03
C GLN A 37 4.04 7.42 20.37
N PRO A 38 4.64 8.59 20.14
CA PRO A 38 6.06 8.80 20.40
C PRO A 38 6.43 8.72 21.89
N GLU A 39 5.53 9.16 22.79
CA GLU A 39 5.78 9.19 24.23
C GLU A 39 5.62 7.78 24.87
N GLU A 40 4.72 6.94 24.31
CA GLU A 40 4.45 5.57 24.78
C GLU A 40 4.47 4.59 23.59
N PRO A 41 5.66 4.23 23.08
CA PRO A 41 5.78 3.40 21.90
C PRO A 41 5.10 2.03 22.04
N PHE A 42 4.50 1.57 20.95
CA PHE A 42 3.98 0.20 20.82
C PHE A 42 5.12 -0.80 20.97
N THR A 43 4.82 -1.98 21.50
CA THR A 43 5.75 -3.11 21.49
C THR A 43 5.27 -4.10 20.44
N TRP A 44 6.10 -4.36 19.44
CA TRP A 44 5.84 -5.37 18.41
C TRP A 44 6.02 -6.79 18.97
N ALA A 45 5.58 -7.80 18.24
CA ALA A 45 5.73 -9.21 18.63
C ALA A 45 7.20 -9.61 18.84
N SER A 46 8.12 -8.99 18.10
CA SER A 46 9.59 -9.10 18.26
C SER A 46 10.13 -8.51 19.56
N GLY A 47 9.33 -7.77 20.31
CA GLY A 47 9.77 -6.99 21.47
C GLY A 47 10.30 -5.59 21.15
N TRP A 48 10.37 -5.22 19.88
CA TRP A 48 10.82 -3.89 19.46
C TRP A 48 9.82 -2.78 19.80
N LYS A 49 10.36 -1.61 20.12
CA LYS A 49 9.56 -0.41 20.39
C LYS A 49 9.37 0.40 19.10
N SER A 50 8.12 0.65 18.74
CA SER A 50 7.75 1.44 17.59
C SER A 50 6.80 2.58 17.96
N PRO A 51 7.10 3.83 17.58
CA PRO A 51 6.20 4.97 17.82
C PRO A 51 5.02 5.01 16.85
N ILE A 52 4.96 4.07 15.89
CA ILE A 52 3.88 3.94 14.92
C ILE A 52 3.31 2.52 14.93
N TYR A 53 2.01 2.44 14.77
CA TYR A 53 1.26 1.21 14.47
C TYR A 53 0.41 1.45 13.23
N CYS A 54 0.47 0.53 12.26
CA CYS A 54 -0.30 0.62 11.01
C CYS A 54 -1.10 -0.68 10.80
N ASP A 55 -2.42 -0.54 10.67
CA ASP A 55 -3.33 -1.61 10.25
C ASP A 55 -4.35 -1.04 9.25
N ASN A 56 -4.01 -1.12 7.97
CA ASN A 56 -4.84 -0.58 6.90
C ASN A 56 -6.17 -1.35 6.73
N ARG A 57 -6.31 -2.55 7.29
CA ARG A 57 -7.55 -3.34 7.28
C ARG A 57 -8.69 -2.64 8.02
N ILE A 58 -8.38 -1.76 8.99
CA ILE A 58 -9.37 -0.93 9.69
C ILE A 58 -10.17 -0.08 8.71
N THR A 59 -9.55 0.38 7.61
CA THR A 59 -10.22 1.19 6.58
C THR A 59 -11.41 0.50 5.93
N LEU A 60 -11.41 -0.84 5.90
CA LEU A 60 -12.49 -1.65 5.33
C LEU A 60 -13.82 -1.47 6.08
N SER A 61 -13.77 -1.16 7.38
CA SER A 61 -14.93 -0.93 8.23
C SER A 61 -15.53 0.48 8.08
N HIS A 62 -14.87 1.37 7.32
CA HIS A 62 -15.29 2.76 7.10
C HIS A 62 -15.66 2.97 5.62
N PRO A 63 -16.95 2.87 5.22
CA PRO A 63 -17.35 2.83 3.82
C PRO A 63 -16.87 4.02 2.97
N SER A 64 -16.91 5.25 3.51
CA SER A 64 -16.43 6.44 2.80
C SER A 64 -14.91 6.41 2.58
N VAL A 65 -14.13 6.02 3.60
CA VAL A 65 -12.67 5.90 3.53
C VAL A 65 -12.28 4.78 2.55
N ARG A 66 -12.90 3.61 2.67
CA ARG A 66 -12.71 2.48 1.77
C ARG A 66 -12.97 2.83 0.31
N THR A 67 -14.06 3.58 0.05
CA THR A 67 -14.40 4.05 -1.30
C THR A 67 -13.34 5.01 -1.83
N HIS A 68 -12.89 5.96 -1.03
CA HIS A 68 -11.87 6.92 -1.42
C HIS A 68 -10.53 6.23 -1.74
N ILE A 69 -10.08 5.29 -0.87
CA ILE A 69 -8.87 4.50 -1.10
C ILE A 69 -8.98 3.70 -2.40
N ARG A 70 -10.09 2.99 -2.62
CA ARG A 70 -10.34 2.23 -3.85
C ARG A 70 -10.20 3.11 -5.09
N GLN A 71 -10.89 4.26 -5.12
CA GLN A 71 -10.84 5.19 -6.25
C GLN A 71 -9.44 5.73 -6.47
N SER A 72 -8.74 6.13 -5.41
CA SER A 72 -7.36 6.61 -5.49
C SER A 72 -6.38 5.55 -6.02
N ILE A 73 -6.58 4.25 -5.68
CA ILE A 73 -5.77 3.16 -6.25
C ILE A 73 -6.07 3.00 -7.74
N VAL A 74 -7.33 3.05 -8.16
CA VAL A 74 -7.70 2.95 -9.58
C VAL A 74 -7.07 4.07 -10.41
N GLU A 75 -7.13 5.32 -9.90
CA GLU A 75 -6.46 6.47 -10.52
C GLU A 75 -4.94 6.25 -10.61
N LEU A 76 -4.30 5.86 -9.49
CA LEU A 76 -2.87 5.57 -9.43
C LEU A 76 -2.45 4.50 -10.44
N ILE A 77 -3.24 3.42 -10.58
CA ILE A 77 -2.97 2.37 -11.56
C ILE A 77 -3.00 2.94 -12.97
N GLY A 78 -4.04 3.71 -13.30
CA GLY A 78 -4.17 4.33 -14.63
C GLY A 78 -3.01 5.26 -14.97
N GLU A 79 -2.57 6.06 -14.02
CA GLU A 79 -1.47 7.03 -14.17
C GLU A 79 -0.08 6.37 -14.30
N LYS A 80 0.21 5.37 -13.46
CA LYS A 80 1.57 4.81 -13.31
C LYS A 80 1.79 3.52 -14.10
N PHE A 81 0.76 2.69 -14.26
CA PHE A 81 0.88 1.35 -14.86
C PHE A 81 0.01 1.14 -16.10
N GLY A 82 -0.88 2.08 -16.40
CA GLY A 82 -1.84 1.95 -17.49
C GLY A 82 -2.92 0.89 -17.19
N LYS A 83 -3.48 0.28 -18.25
CA LYS A 83 -4.54 -0.71 -18.08
C LYS A 83 -3.96 -2.12 -17.94
N PRO A 84 -4.10 -2.81 -16.81
CA PRO A 84 -3.75 -4.22 -16.69
C PRO A 84 -4.89 -5.13 -17.17
N ASP A 85 -4.61 -6.43 -17.30
CA ASP A 85 -5.60 -7.48 -17.61
C ASP A 85 -6.13 -8.13 -16.32
N LEU A 86 -5.37 -8.02 -15.22
CA LEU A 86 -5.60 -8.73 -13.97
C LEU A 86 -5.18 -7.88 -12.77
N ILE A 87 -5.97 -7.91 -11.70
CA ILE A 87 -5.60 -7.36 -10.39
C ILE A 87 -5.25 -8.51 -9.46
N VAL A 88 -4.13 -8.36 -8.75
CA VAL A 88 -3.65 -9.36 -7.79
C VAL A 88 -3.56 -8.75 -6.40
N GLY A 89 -4.26 -9.29 -5.40
CA GLY A 89 -4.12 -8.86 -4.01
C GLY A 89 -3.09 -9.69 -3.26
N VAL A 90 -2.22 -9.06 -2.46
CA VAL A 90 -1.34 -9.80 -1.54
C VAL A 90 -2.11 -10.13 -0.26
N ALA A 91 -2.14 -11.41 0.08
CA ALA A 91 -2.83 -11.86 1.28
C ALA A 91 -2.02 -11.48 2.55
N THR A 92 -2.70 -11.08 3.61
CA THR A 92 -4.14 -11.05 3.79
C THR A 92 -4.70 -9.63 3.61
N GLY A 93 -3.89 -8.59 3.89
CA GLY A 93 -4.32 -7.20 4.00
C GLY A 93 -4.93 -6.64 2.72
N ALA A 94 -4.38 -7.02 1.57
CA ALA A 94 -4.82 -6.48 0.29
C ALA A 94 -5.88 -7.31 -0.45
N ILE A 95 -6.36 -8.43 0.12
CA ILE A 95 -7.41 -9.23 -0.56
C ILE A 95 -8.67 -8.39 -0.78
N ALA A 96 -9.20 -7.80 0.29
CA ALA A 96 -10.48 -7.10 0.22
C ALA A 96 -10.39 -5.83 -0.64
N ILE A 97 -9.36 -5.00 -0.44
CA ILE A 97 -9.20 -3.78 -1.22
C ILE A 97 -8.87 -4.09 -2.69
N GLY A 98 -8.05 -5.11 -2.96
CA GLY A 98 -7.75 -5.56 -4.32
C GLY A 98 -9.00 -6.04 -5.07
N ALA A 99 -9.87 -6.80 -4.42
CA ALA A 99 -11.15 -7.22 -5.01
C ALA A 99 -12.06 -6.02 -5.35
N LEU A 100 -12.10 -5.01 -4.49
CA LEU A 100 -12.88 -3.79 -4.74
C LEU A 100 -12.30 -2.95 -5.89
N VAL A 101 -10.96 -2.90 -6.00
CA VAL A 101 -10.27 -2.24 -7.13
C VAL A 101 -10.56 -2.98 -8.43
N ALA A 102 -10.45 -4.30 -8.45
CA ALA A 102 -10.77 -5.12 -9.61
C ALA A 102 -12.23 -4.94 -10.06
N GLN A 103 -13.17 -4.91 -9.13
CA GLN A 103 -14.59 -4.65 -9.40
C GLN A 103 -14.80 -3.27 -10.04
N GLU A 104 -14.15 -2.21 -9.54
CA GLU A 104 -14.25 -0.86 -10.10
C GLU A 104 -13.70 -0.77 -11.51
N MET A 105 -12.59 -1.48 -11.76
CA MET A 105 -11.93 -1.53 -13.07
C MET A 105 -12.62 -2.51 -14.05
N GLY A 106 -13.56 -3.33 -13.59
CA GLY A 106 -14.20 -4.39 -14.39
C GLY A 106 -13.21 -5.49 -14.82
N LEU A 107 -12.23 -5.81 -13.96
CA LEU A 107 -11.15 -6.76 -14.26
C LEU A 107 -11.23 -8.02 -13.39
N PRO A 108 -10.67 -9.15 -13.87
CA PRO A 108 -10.47 -10.34 -13.07
C PRO A 108 -9.64 -10.05 -11.82
N PHE A 109 -9.86 -10.84 -10.75
CA PHE A 109 -9.14 -10.76 -9.50
C PHE A 109 -8.63 -12.13 -9.06
N VAL A 110 -7.38 -12.17 -8.64
CA VAL A 110 -6.79 -13.30 -7.90
C VAL A 110 -6.05 -12.75 -6.67
N TYR A 111 -5.75 -13.60 -5.71
CA TYR A 111 -4.88 -13.19 -4.62
C TYR A 111 -3.76 -14.21 -4.40
N ILE A 112 -2.64 -13.72 -3.88
CA ILE A 112 -1.47 -14.54 -3.59
C ILE A 112 -1.23 -14.63 -2.09
N ARG A 113 -0.98 -15.83 -1.60
CA ARG A 113 -0.76 -16.13 -0.19
C ARG A 113 0.72 -16.06 0.16
N SER A 114 1.02 -15.70 1.41
CA SER A 114 2.38 -15.67 1.94
C SER A 114 3.00 -17.07 2.12
N ALA A 115 2.17 -18.11 2.27
CA ALA A 115 2.63 -19.48 2.44
C ALA A 115 1.73 -20.48 1.67
N ALA A 116 2.37 -21.53 1.13
CA ALA A 116 1.66 -22.60 0.44
C ALA A 116 0.86 -23.49 1.43
N LYS A 117 -0.31 -23.97 0.99
CA LYS A 117 -1.04 -25.05 1.67
C LYS A 117 -0.42 -26.39 1.31
N GLY A 118 0.33 -27.02 2.23
CA GLY A 118 0.86 -28.35 1.98
C GLY A 118 1.81 -28.42 0.79
N HIS A 119 2.12 -29.59 0.28
CA HIS A 119 3.17 -29.85 -0.67
C HIS A 119 2.97 -29.18 -2.05
N GLY A 120 3.83 -28.18 -2.39
CA GLY A 120 4.03 -27.63 -3.73
C GLY A 120 3.80 -26.12 -3.86
N ARG A 121 4.78 -25.39 -4.43
CA ARG A 121 4.73 -23.94 -4.72
C ARG A 121 3.60 -23.54 -5.68
N LYS A 122 2.98 -24.51 -6.38
CA LYS A 122 1.94 -24.26 -7.40
C LYS A 122 0.61 -23.74 -6.89
N ASN A 123 0.38 -23.69 -5.55
CA ASN A 123 -0.90 -23.31 -4.96
C ASN A 123 -0.82 -22.03 -4.11
N LEU A 124 0.06 -21.09 -4.44
CA LEU A 124 0.11 -19.79 -3.77
C LEU A 124 -0.96 -18.82 -4.31
N ILE A 125 -1.28 -18.91 -5.60
CA ILE A 125 -2.24 -18.03 -6.27
C ILE A 125 -3.62 -18.69 -6.20
N GLU A 126 -4.58 -17.96 -5.66
CA GLU A 126 -5.97 -18.40 -5.54
C GLU A 126 -6.84 -17.60 -6.53
N GLY A 127 -7.59 -18.31 -7.34
CA GLY A 127 -8.39 -17.79 -8.45
C GLY A 127 -7.90 -18.31 -9.80
N TYR A 128 -8.52 -17.82 -10.88
CA TYR A 128 -8.18 -18.22 -12.25
C TYR A 128 -7.42 -17.10 -12.96
N PHE A 129 -6.37 -17.43 -13.65
CA PHE A 129 -5.57 -16.53 -14.49
C PHE A 129 -5.01 -17.29 -15.70
N GLU A 130 -4.59 -16.53 -16.70
CA GLU A 130 -3.94 -17.04 -17.90
C GLU A 130 -2.49 -16.56 -17.98
N LYS A 131 -1.60 -17.42 -18.51
CA LYS A 131 -0.22 -17.03 -18.74
C LYS A 131 -0.15 -15.89 -19.75
N GLY A 132 0.76 -14.95 -19.52
CA GLY A 132 0.93 -13.76 -20.36
C GLY A 132 0.00 -12.60 -20.00
N GLN A 133 -0.93 -12.77 -19.06
CA GLN A 133 -1.72 -11.63 -18.56
C GLN A 133 -0.82 -10.62 -17.85
N GLN A 134 -1.08 -9.35 -18.13
CA GLN A 134 -0.44 -8.21 -17.47
C GLN A 134 -1.17 -7.86 -16.16
N ALA A 135 -0.47 -7.94 -15.04
CA ALA A 135 -1.08 -7.72 -13.74
C ALA A 135 -0.50 -6.50 -13.01
N VAL A 136 -1.36 -5.84 -12.22
CA VAL A 136 -0.95 -4.92 -11.16
C VAL A 136 -1.22 -5.58 -9.81
N VAL A 137 -0.19 -5.59 -8.96
CA VAL A 137 -0.26 -6.14 -7.61
C VAL A 137 -0.74 -5.06 -6.65
N ILE A 138 -1.68 -5.40 -5.77
CA ILE A 138 -2.19 -4.52 -4.72
C ILE A 138 -1.65 -4.98 -3.38
N GLU A 139 -1.12 -4.03 -2.61
CA GLU A 139 -0.63 -4.24 -1.25
C GLU A 139 -1.30 -3.22 -0.30
N ASP A 140 -1.44 -3.55 0.96
CA ASP A 140 -1.95 -2.60 1.95
C ASP A 140 -0.83 -1.78 2.60
N LEU A 141 0.34 -2.40 2.82
CA LEU A 141 1.50 -1.78 3.48
C LEU A 141 2.82 -2.30 2.90
N ILE A 142 3.69 -1.40 2.50
CA ILE A 142 5.10 -1.72 2.19
C ILE A 142 5.97 -1.31 3.38
N SER A 143 6.57 -2.29 4.04
CA SER A 143 7.63 -2.10 5.03
C SER A 143 9.01 -2.23 4.33
N THR A 144 9.69 -3.36 4.44
CA THR A 144 10.92 -3.66 3.69
C THR A 144 10.67 -4.17 2.28
N GLY A 145 9.41 -4.49 1.93
CA GLY A 145 9.01 -5.02 0.62
C GLY A 145 9.27 -6.53 0.44
N GLY A 146 9.76 -7.24 1.47
CA GLY A 146 10.11 -8.64 1.34
C GLY A 146 8.93 -9.54 0.95
N SER A 147 7.78 -9.43 1.62
CA SER A 147 6.56 -10.20 1.31
C SER A 147 6.00 -9.86 -0.06
N SER A 148 5.95 -8.57 -0.39
CA SER A 148 5.44 -8.07 -1.66
C SER A 148 6.29 -8.58 -2.85
N LEU A 149 7.62 -8.56 -2.71
CA LEU A 149 8.52 -9.04 -3.76
C LEU A 149 8.50 -10.55 -3.92
N LYS A 150 8.35 -11.33 -2.83
CA LYS A 150 8.10 -12.79 -2.93
C LYS A 150 6.82 -13.10 -3.72
N ALA A 151 5.77 -12.28 -3.52
CA ALA A 151 4.54 -12.39 -4.29
C ALA A 151 4.79 -12.10 -5.78
N VAL A 152 5.50 -11.02 -6.10
CA VAL A 152 5.86 -10.66 -7.48
C VAL A 152 6.67 -11.76 -8.16
N GLU A 153 7.68 -12.33 -7.49
CA GLU A 153 8.48 -13.45 -7.99
C GLU A 153 7.61 -14.65 -8.34
N SER A 154 6.73 -15.06 -7.41
CA SER A 154 5.84 -16.21 -7.62
C SER A 154 4.83 -16.00 -8.76
N LEU A 155 4.38 -14.77 -8.97
CA LEU A 155 3.51 -14.40 -10.11
C LEU A 155 4.28 -14.53 -11.42
N ARG A 156 5.51 -14.01 -11.50
CA ARG A 156 6.39 -14.10 -12.67
C ARG A 156 6.72 -15.56 -12.99
N GLU A 157 7.06 -16.38 -11.98
CA GLU A 157 7.28 -17.84 -12.14
C GLU A 157 6.04 -18.57 -12.69
N SER A 158 4.85 -18.05 -12.40
CA SER A 158 3.57 -18.59 -12.91
C SER A 158 3.24 -18.13 -14.34
N GLY A 159 4.06 -17.25 -14.92
CA GLY A 159 3.88 -16.73 -16.27
C GLY A 159 3.00 -15.47 -16.34
N ILE A 160 2.80 -14.76 -15.23
CA ILE A 160 2.10 -13.47 -15.19
C ILE A 160 3.14 -12.36 -15.37
N GLU A 161 2.83 -11.39 -16.23
CA GLU A 161 3.66 -10.20 -16.44
C GLU A 161 3.28 -9.12 -15.42
N VAL A 162 4.12 -8.91 -14.39
CA VAL A 162 3.86 -7.89 -13.37
C VAL A 162 4.28 -6.52 -13.88
N LYS A 163 3.31 -5.64 -14.15
CA LYS A 163 3.53 -4.23 -14.57
C LYS A 163 4.05 -3.36 -13.41
N GLY A 164 3.65 -3.67 -12.19
CA GLY A 164 4.07 -2.98 -10.99
C GLY A 164 3.17 -3.29 -9.80
N LEU A 165 3.43 -2.57 -8.70
CA LEU A 165 2.73 -2.74 -7.44
C LEU A 165 2.17 -1.39 -6.97
N ALA A 166 0.89 -1.37 -6.60
CA ALA A 166 0.21 -0.23 -5.98
C ALA A 166 -0.09 -0.55 -4.51
N ALA A 167 0.30 0.33 -3.57
CA ALA A 167 0.01 0.13 -2.16
C ALA A 167 -0.67 1.35 -1.53
N ILE A 168 -1.36 1.13 -0.40
CA ILE A 168 -1.99 2.22 0.35
C ILE A 168 -0.92 3.06 1.03
N PHE A 169 0.02 2.42 1.73
CA PHE A 169 0.99 3.08 2.58
C PHE A 169 2.38 2.46 2.48
N THR A 170 3.43 3.27 2.63
CA THR A 170 4.81 2.81 2.83
C THR A 170 5.50 3.57 3.96
N TYR A 171 6.38 2.89 4.68
CA TYR A 171 7.30 3.57 5.59
C TYR A 171 8.40 4.34 4.85
N GLY A 172 8.65 4.04 3.57
CA GLY A 172 9.64 4.73 2.75
C GLY A 172 11.08 4.39 3.10
N PHE A 173 11.33 3.18 3.62
CA PHE A 173 12.69 2.74 3.94
C PHE A 173 13.55 2.62 2.67
N SER A 174 14.82 3.07 2.75
CA SER A 174 15.76 2.96 1.62
C SER A 174 15.96 1.51 1.19
N GLU A 175 15.96 0.57 2.14
CA GLU A 175 16.05 -0.85 1.89
C GLU A 175 14.89 -1.34 0.97
N SER A 176 13.66 -0.88 1.18
CA SER A 176 12.55 -1.25 0.31
C SER A 176 12.79 -0.76 -1.12
N GLN A 177 13.24 0.49 -1.28
CA GLN A 177 13.55 1.07 -2.59
C GLN A 177 14.63 0.28 -3.32
N GLU A 178 15.72 -0.09 -2.62
CA GLU A 178 16.81 -0.89 -3.17
C GLU A 178 16.34 -2.28 -3.60
N ARG A 179 15.52 -2.95 -2.76
CA ARG A 179 14.96 -4.26 -3.06
C ARG A 179 14.04 -4.24 -4.29
N PHE A 180 13.15 -3.24 -4.38
CA PHE A 180 12.26 -3.08 -5.53
C PHE A 180 13.04 -2.77 -6.81
N ASN A 181 14.06 -1.92 -6.75
CA ASN A 181 14.94 -1.63 -7.87
C ASN A 181 15.69 -2.88 -8.35
N LYS A 182 16.26 -3.65 -7.41
CA LYS A 182 16.96 -4.91 -7.72
C LYS A 182 16.05 -5.96 -8.35
N ALA A 183 14.77 -5.98 -7.94
CA ALA A 183 13.77 -6.89 -8.47
C ALA A 183 13.14 -6.39 -9.79
N GLU A 184 13.57 -5.23 -10.30
CA GLU A 184 12.98 -4.59 -11.49
C GLU A 184 11.44 -4.53 -11.39
N CYS A 185 10.95 -4.12 -10.21
CA CYS A 185 9.53 -3.98 -9.95
C CYS A 185 9.21 -2.53 -9.60
N ALA A 186 8.55 -1.83 -10.52
CA ALA A 186 8.03 -0.50 -10.22
C ALA A 186 6.95 -0.57 -9.14
N TYR A 187 6.97 0.36 -8.19
CA TYR A 187 5.88 0.48 -7.23
C TYR A 187 5.49 1.94 -7.02
N SER A 188 4.25 2.14 -6.60
CA SER A 188 3.71 3.44 -6.20
C SER A 188 2.77 3.27 -5.02
N THR A 189 2.73 4.28 -4.14
CA THR A 189 1.88 4.27 -2.95
C THR A 189 0.98 5.48 -2.92
N LEU A 190 -0.19 5.36 -2.29
CA LEU A 190 -1.11 6.48 -2.13
C LEU A 190 -0.55 7.54 -1.17
N THR A 191 0.14 7.09 -0.12
CA THR A 191 0.81 7.98 0.84
C THR A 191 2.00 7.27 1.47
N ASP A 192 2.81 8.00 2.21
CA ASP A 192 4.01 7.54 2.87
C ASP A 192 4.15 8.11 4.30
N TYR A 193 5.15 7.63 5.03
CA TYR A 193 5.41 8.04 6.40
C TYR A 193 5.73 9.53 6.53
N ALA A 194 6.50 10.11 5.61
CA ALA A 194 6.87 11.52 5.64
C ALA A 194 5.64 12.42 5.49
N THR A 195 4.78 12.12 4.51
CA THR A 195 3.50 12.79 4.27
C THR A 195 2.54 12.63 5.45
N LEU A 196 2.51 11.43 6.05
CA LEU A 196 1.70 11.17 7.24
C LEU A 196 2.15 12.03 8.43
N LEU A 197 3.46 12.20 8.66
CA LEU A 197 3.98 13.08 9.70
C LEU A 197 3.67 14.55 9.43
N GLU A 198 3.76 15.00 8.17
CA GLU A 198 3.36 16.36 7.75
C GLU A 198 1.90 16.60 8.16
N LYS A 199 1.00 15.69 7.78
CA LYS A 199 -0.43 15.80 8.09
C LYS A 199 -0.74 15.68 9.58
N ALA A 200 -0.04 14.80 10.30
CA ALA A 200 -0.22 14.63 11.74
C ALA A 200 0.17 15.90 12.50
N LEU A 201 1.20 16.61 12.06
CA LEU A 201 1.60 17.89 12.64
C LEU A 201 0.57 18.98 12.35
N ASP A 202 0.15 19.13 11.09
CA ASP A 202 -0.83 20.14 10.66
C ASP A 202 -2.18 19.97 11.39
N SER A 203 -2.63 18.75 11.57
CA SER A 203 -3.86 18.42 12.29
C SER A 203 -3.73 18.45 13.82
N ARG A 204 -2.55 18.75 14.35
CA ARG A 204 -2.21 18.71 15.79
C ARG A 204 -2.42 17.32 16.42
N TYR A 205 -2.32 16.28 15.63
CA TYR A 205 -2.37 14.89 16.09
C TYR A 205 -1.11 14.55 16.91
N ILE A 206 0.04 15.14 16.55
CA ILE A 206 1.31 15.08 17.28
C ILE A 206 1.79 16.49 17.63
N LYS A 207 2.64 16.58 18.67
CA LYS A 207 3.32 17.81 19.04
C LYS A 207 4.55 18.02 18.16
N LYS A 208 4.98 19.28 17.97
CA LYS A 208 6.17 19.62 17.19
C LYS A 208 7.44 18.97 17.75
N ASP A 209 7.55 18.87 19.06
CA ASP A 209 8.71 18.30 19.74
C ASP A 209 8.85 16.78 19.48
N SER A 210 7.74 16.08 19.23
CA SER A 210 7.76 14.65 18.91
C SER A 210 8.21 14.35 17.48
N LEU A 211 8.22 15.37 16.58
CA LEU A 211 8.51 15.16 15.16
C LEU A 211 9.97 14.70 14.93
N HIS A 212 10.92 15.22 15.72
CA HIS A 212 12.33 14.83 15.59
C HIS A 212 12.51 13.35 15.89
N MET A 213 11.97 12.88 17.01
CA MET A 213 12.01 11.45 17.40
C MET A 213 11.38 10.53 16.35
N LEU A 214 10.22 10.92 15.79
CA LEU A 214 9.53 10.14 14.76
C LEU A 214 10.37 10.03 13.48
N ARG A 215 11.06 11.11 13.08
CA ARG A 215 11.96 11.10 11.92
C ARG A 215 13.21 10.26 12.17
N GLU A 216 13.82 10.40 13.34
CA GLU A 216 14.98 9.59 13.73
C GLU A 216 14.65 8.11 13.77
N TRP A 217 13.49 7.74 14.32
CA TRP A 217 13.05 6.35 14.34
C TRP A 217 13.04 5.73 12.94
N SER A 218 12.49 6.40 11.95
CA SER A 218 12.48 5.88 10.57
C SER A 218 13.87 5.74 9.97
N SER A 219 14.84 6.54 10.42
CA SER A 219 16.23 6.46 9.97
C SER A 219 17.01 5.36 10.70
N CYS A 220 16.72 5.12 11.99
CA CYS A 220 17.40 4.09 12.79
C CYS A 220 17.01 2.66 12.40
N LEU A 221 15.78 2.43 11.94
CA LEU A 221 15.34 1.12 11.43
C LEU A 221 16.11 0.68 10.18
N LEU A 222 16.78 1.59 9.49
CA LEU A 222 17.69 1.28 8.37
C LEU A 222 18.89 0.39 8.75
N TYR A 223 19.20 0.28 10.05
CA TYR A 223 20.35 -0.50 10.54
C TYR A 223 20.00 -1.89 11.09
N THR A 224 18.71 -2.28 11.11
CA THR A 224 18.28 -3.58 11.67
C THR A 224 17.28 -4.26 10.73
N SER A 225 17.81 -5.04 9.78
CA SER A 225 17.05 -5.72 8.71
C SER A 225 15.96 -6.70 9.21
N ASP A 226 16.06 -7.20 10.43
CA ASP A 226 15.17 -8.26 10.94
C ASP A 226 13.87 -7.73 11.57
N ALA A 227 13.84 -6.47 12.02
CA ALA A 227 12.70 -5.90 12.75
C ALA A 227 11.51 -5.50 11.86
N ALA A 228 11.75 -5.25 10.58
CA ALA A 228 10.74 -4.71 9.68
C ALA A 228 9.82 -5.79 9.07
N ASP A 229 10.28 -7.03 8.96
CA ASP A 229 9.47 -8.15 8.44
C ASP A 229 8.42 -8.65 9.46
N GLU A 230 8.58 -8.34 10.75
CA GLU A 230 7.66 -8.74 11.82
C GLU A 230 6.46 -7.80 12.00
N CYS A 231 6.47 -6.61 11.39
CA CYS A 231 5.31 -5.70 11.37
C CYS A 231 4.06 -6.30 10.70
N LEU A 232 4.21 -7.41 9.97
CA LEU A 232 3.16 -8.05 9.18
C LEU A 232 2.49 -9.26 9.85
N SER A 233 2.90 -9.63 11.06
CA SER A 233 2.41 -10.84 11.75
C SER A 233 1.45 -10.59 12.93
N VAL A 234 0.68 -9.50 12.90
CA VAL A 234 -0.40 -9.26 13.87
C VAL A 234 -1.77 -9.40 13.22
#